data_d3ce53f1ab1f40cb47953ce6929fc9e6
#
_entry.id   d3ce53f1ab1f40cb47953ce6929fc9e6
#
_cell.length_a   1.000
_cell.length_b   1.000
_cell.length_c   1.000
_cell.angle_alpha   90.00
_cell.angle_beta   90.00
_cell.angle_gamma   90.00
#
_symmetry.space_group_name_H-M   'P 1'
#
loop_
_entity.id
_entity.type
_entity.pdbx_description
1 polymer ?
#
loop_
_entity_poly.entity_id
_entity_poly.type
_entity_poly.pdbx_seq_one_letter_code
_entity_poly.pdbx_strand_id
1 'polypeptide(L)'
;SVRAALTALVSAAKPGCRKIAMLGDMLELGENSAALHKSLGAYCAECGLDALFTAGDLASDIALGAENAGMRNVFRISKDTVSTALLHFAKPGDTVLVKASRGAHFENIVAELGNANPTK
;
A
#
# COMPACT_ATOMS: atom_id res chain seq x y z
N SER A 1 4.73 -7.07 -10.85
CA SER A 1 5.54 -6.69 -9.71
C SER A 1 4.87 -5.57 -8.92
N VAL A 2 5.32 -5.39 -7.70
CA VAL A 2 4.77 -4.33 -6.83
C VAL A 2 5.06 -2.96 -7.40
N ARG A 3 6.26 -2.75 -7.92
CA ARG A 3 6.62 -1.46 -8.52
C ARG A 3 5.73 -1.14 -9.72
N ALA A 4 5.45 -2.13 -10.56
CA ALA A 4 4.54 -1.95 -11.68
C ALA A 4 3.12 -1.62 -11.20
N ALA A 5 2.66 -2.26 -10.13
CA ALA A 5 1.36 -1.98 -9.56
C ALA A 5 1.28 -0.55 -8.99
N LEU A 6 2.35 -0.08 -8.36
CA LEU A 6 2.42 1.29 -7.85
C LEU A 6 2.40 2.31 -9.01
N THR A 7 3.10 2.00 -10.08
CA THR A 7 3.07 2.84 -11.29
C THR A 7 1.64 2.91 -11.85
N ALA A 8 0.95 1.78 -11.89
CA ALA A 8 -0.43 1.73 -12.34
C ALA A 8 -1.36 2.56 -11.43
N LEU A 9 -1.13 2.50 -10.12
CA LEU A 9 -1.88 3.30 -9.16
C LEU A 9 -1.75 4.79 -9.45
N VAL A 10 -0.53 5.26 -9.66
CA VAL A 10 -0.26 6.66 -9.95
C VAL A 10 -0.95 7.08 -11.26
N SER A 11 -0.89 6.22 -12.27
CA SER A 11 -1.51 6.50 -13.58
C SER A 11 -3.03 6.51 -13.50
N ALA A 12 -3.61 5.66 -12.66
CA ALA A 12 -5.06 5.55 -12.53
C ALA A 12 -5.68 6.66 -11.68
N ALA A 13 -4.90 7.25 -10.78
CA ALA A 13 -5.44 8.26 -9.88
C ALA A 13 -5.80 9.54 -10.61
N LYS A 14 -6.98 10.08 -10.30
CA LYS A 14 -7.42 11.34 -10.86
C LYS A 14 -6.70 12.51 -10.21
N PRO A 15 -6.43 13.58 -10.97
CA PRO A 15 -5.81 14.77 -10.38
C PRO A 15 -6.60 15.27 -9.17
N GLY A 16 -5.89 15.58 -8.08
CA GLY A 16 -6.51 16.07 -6.86
C GLY A 16 -7.10 14.99 -5.98
N CYS A 17 -7.14 13.74 -6.41
CA CYS A 17 -7.61 12.62 -5.60
C CYS A 17 -6.44 11.91 -4.94
N ARG A 18 -6.72 11.26 -3.80
CA ARG A 18 -5.66 10.61 -3.03
C ARG A 18 -5.29 9.25 -3.61
N LYS A 19 -4.01 8.92 -3.46
CA LYS A 19 -3.43 7.62 -3.83
C LYS A 19 -3.04 6.90 -2.56
N ILE A 20 -3.63 5.76 -2.34
CA ILE A 20 -3.43 4.98 -1.12
C ILE A 20 -2.97 3.57 -1.49
N ALA A 21 -1.99 3.05 -0.77
CA ALA A 21 -1.59 1.66 -0.95
C ALA A 21 -1.69 0.92 0.37
N MET A 22 -2.10 -0.34 0.29
CA MET A 22 -2.04 -1.30 1.38
C MET A 22 -1.16 -2.45 0.92
N LEU A 23 -0.01 -2.59 1.55
CA LEU A 23 1.00 -3.58 1.17
C LEU A 23 1.26 -4.56 2.30
N GLY A 24 1.21 -5.85 1.97
CA GLY A 24 1.56 -6.90 2.91
C GLY A 24 2.96 -7.43 2.62
N ASP A 25 3.30 -8.53 3.29
CA ASP A 25 4.60 -9.18 3.09
C ASP A 25 4.74 -9.66 1.65
N MET A 26 5.90 -9.42 1.07
CA MET A 26 6.25 -9.87 -0.28
C MET A 26 7.18 -11.07 -0.15
N LEU A 27 6.60 -12.25 0.04
CA LEU A 27 7.34 -13.46 0.37
C LEU A 27 8.28 -13.92 -0.76
N GLU A 28 8.02 -13.51 -1.99
CA GLU A 28 8.82 -13.87 -3.14
C GLU A 28 10.15 -13.09 -3.23
N LEU A 29 10.41 -12.15 -2.34
CA LEU A 29 11.63 -11.33 -2.41
C LEU A 29 12.89 -12.06 -1.92
N GLY A 30 12.74 -13.16 -1.20
CA GLY A 30 13.86 -14.03 -0.85
C GLY A 30 14.78 -13.50 0.24
N GLU A 31 16.08 -13.85 0.14
CA GLU A 31 17.05 -13.62 1.22
C GLU A 31 17.29 -12.16 1.59
N ASN A 32 17.21 -11.26 0.62
CA ASN A 32 17.41 -9.84 0.88
C ASN A 32 16.09 -9.12 1.19
N SER A 33 15.18 -9.85 1.77
CA SER A 33 13.80 -9.40 1.95
C SER A 33 13.69 -8.08 2.71
N ALA A 34 14.42 -7.91 3.80
CA ALA A 34 14.36 -6.66 4.58
C ALA A 34 14.81 -5.46 3.75
N ALA A 35 15.95 -5.58 3.06
CA ALA A 35 16.47 -4.49 2.24
C ALA A 35 15.53 -4.18 1.07
N LEU A 36 14.96 -5.22 0.46
CA LEU A 36 14.04 -5.05 -0.67
C LEU A 36 12.73 -4.43 -0.22
N HIS A 37 12.23 -4.81 0.95
CA HIS A 37 11.03 -4.18 1.53
C HIS A 37 11.27 -2.70 1.84
N LYS A 38 12.44 -2.36 2.40
CA LYS A 38 12.78 -0.95 2.65
C LYS A 38 12.86 -0.16 1.35
N SER A 39 13.49 -0.73 0.33
CA SER A 39 13.61 -0.10 -0.98
C SER A 39 12.22 0.15 -1.58
N LEU A 40 11.32 -0.80 -1.40
CA LEU A 40 9.94 -0.66 -1.87
C LEU A 40 9.24 0.50 -1.16
N GLY A 41 9.46 0.64 0.15
CA GLY A 41 8.92 1.75 0.91
C GLY A 41 9.40 3.11 0.40
N ALA A 42 10.70 3.22 0.13
CA ALA A 42 11.26 4.43 -0.46
C ALA A 42 10.61 4.74 -1.81
N TYR A 43 10.35 3.70 -2.61
CA TYR A 43 9.68 3.87 -3.89
C TYR A 43 8.24 4.37 -3.72
N CYS A 44 7.53 3.90 -2.68
CA CYS A 44 6.21 4.43 -2.36
C CYS A 44 6.24 5.93 -2.12
N ALA A 45 7.25 6.40 -1.39
CA ALA A 45 7.42 7.84 -1.17
C ALA A 45 7.69 8.58 -2.47
N GLU A 46 8.51 8.02 -3.35
CA GLU A 46 8.78 8.62 -4.67
C GLU A 46 7.52 8.71 -5.53
N CYS A 47 6.63 7.73 -5.41
CA CYS A 47 5.37 7.73 -6.15
C CYS A 47 4.40 8.81 -5.68
N GLY A 48 4.68 9.46 -4.57
CA GLY A 48 3.82 10.52 -4.05
C GLY A 48 2.51 9.99 -3.48
N LEU A 49 2.53 8.82 -2.86
CA LEU A 49 1.35 8.28 -2.20
C LEU A 49 0.91 9.19 -1.06
N ASP A 50 -0.39 9.32 -0.89
CA ASP A 50 -0.95 10.11 0.21
C ASP A 50 -0.98 9.32 1.52
N ALA A 51 -1.06 8.00 1.43
CA ALA A 51 -1.01 7.13 2.61
C ALA A 51 -0.53 5.74 2.22
N LEU A 52 0.13 5.08 3.17
CA LEU A 52 0.60 3.71 3.04
C LEU A 52 0.20 2.93 4.28
N PHE A 53 -0.54 1.85 4.07
CA PHE A 53 -0.87 0.89 5.12
C PHE A 53 -0.03 -0.35 4.91
N THR A 54 0.59 -0.85 5.96
CA THR A 54 1.36 -2.09 5.90
C THR A 54 0.81 -3.10 6.89
N ALA A 55 0.85 -4.37 6.52
CA ALA A 55 0.38 -5.45 7.37
C ALA A 55 1.32 -6.65 7.25
N GLY A 56 1.91 -7.06 8.35
CA GLY A 56 2.83 -8.18 8.40
C GLY A 56 4.22 -7.79 8.88
N ASP A 57 4.99 -8.77 9.31
CA ASP A 57 6.32 -8.52 9.88
C ASP A 57 7.30 -7.95 8.87
N LEU A 58 7.35 -8.53 7.68
CA LEU A 58 8.23 -8.04 6.62
C LEU A 58 7.73 -6.70 6.07
N ALA A 59 6.43 -6.52 6.04
CA ALA A 59 5.85 -5.27 5.56
C ALA A 59 6.21 -4.09 6.44
N SER A 60 6.57 -4.32 7.69
CA SER A 60 7.03 -3.23 8.56
C SER A 60 8.32 -2.58 8.03
N ASP A 61 9.12 -3.31 7.27
CA ASP A 61 10.29 -2.73 6.61
C ASP A 61 9.89 -1.82 5.45
N ILE A 62 8.77 -2.11 4.78
CA ILE A 62 8.22 -1.19 3.78
C ILE A 62 7.88 0.14 4.45
N ALA A 63 7.19 0.05 5.58
CA ALA A 63 6.82 1.24 6.35
C ALA A 63 8.06 2.03 6.76
N LEU A 64 9.09 1.35 7.26
CA LEU A 64 10.34 1.99 7.65
C LEU A 64 11.00 2.72 6.48
N GLY A 65 11.08 2.07 5.33
CA GLY A 65 11.66 2.69 4.13
C GLY A 65 10.90 3.92 3.69
N ALA A 66 9.58 3.88 3.75
CA ALA A 66 8.74 5.02 3.40
C ALA A 66 8.94 6.18 4.38
N GLU A 67 8.99 5.88 5.67
CA GLU A 67 9.22 6.91 6.70
C GLU A 67 10.60 7.55 6.54
N ASN A 68 11.61 6.72 6.30
CA ASN A 68 12.98 7.23 6.09
C ASN A 68 13.07 8.14 4.87
N ALA A 69 12.21 7.93 3.89
CA ALA A 69 12.15 8.76 2.68
C ALA A 69 11.24 9.98 2.84
N GLY A 70 10.70 10.22 4.03
CA GLY A 70 9.94 11.43 4.35
C GLY A 70 8.43 11.29 4.29
N MET A 71 7.91 10.10 4.05
CA MET A 71 6.47 9.88 4.01
C MET A 71 5.88 9.98 5.42
N ARG A 72 4.75 10.68 5.57
CA ARG A 72 4.14 10.93 6.89
C ARG A 72 3.01 9.97 7.25
N ASN A 73 2.11 9.71 6.30
CA ASN A 73 0.94 8.87 6.56
C ASN A 73 1.30 7.42 6.31
N VAL A 74 2.03 6.83 7.24
CA VAL A 74 2.46 5.44 7.18
C VAL A 74 1.91 4.72 8.40
N PHE A 75 1.15 3.65 8.17
CA PHE A 75 0.44 2.94 9.23
C PHE A 75 0.81 1.47 9.22
N ARG A 76 1.30 0.98 10.36
CA ARG A 76 1.57 -0.45 10.59
C ARG A 76 0.37 -1.04 11.29
N ILE A 77 -0.37 -1.87 10.59
CA ILE A 77 -1.65 -2.42 11.08
C ILE A 77 -1.56 -3.94 11.03
N SER A 78 -2.27 -4.62 11.92
CA SER A 78 -2.31 -6.08 11.88
C SER A 78 -3.14 -6.56 10.69
N LYS A 79 -2.85 -7.78 10.22
CA LYS A 79 -3.59 -8.38 9.11
C LYS A 79 -5.09 -8.46 9.38
N ASP A 80 -5.46 -8.64 10.65
CA ASP A 80 -6.86 -8.80 11.03
C ASP A 80 -7.65 -7.50 10.96
N THR A 81 -6.99 -6.36 11.10
CA THR A 81 -7.67 -5.06 11.21
C THR A 81 -7.35 -4.11 10.07
N VAL A 82 -6.40 -4.45 9.19
CA VAL A 82 -5.95 -3.52 8.16
C VAL A 82 -7.07 -3.12 7.19
N SER A 83 -7.93 -4.04 6.82
CA SER A 83 -9.03 -3.72 5.91
C SER A 83 -9.99 -2.72 6.53
N THR A 84 -10.32 -2.90 7.80
CA THR A 84 -11.18 -1.97 8.53
C THR A 84 -10.53 -0.59 8.64
N ALA A 85 -9.24 -0.56 8.98
CA ALA A 85 -8.51 0.70 9.10
C ALA A 85 -8.47 1.45 7.75
N LEU A 86 -8.23 0.70 6.67
CA LEU A 86 -8.22 1.28 5.32
C LEU A 86 -9.59 1.87 4.97
N LEU A 87 -10.66 1.13 5.24
CA LEU A 87 -12.01 1.61 4.93
C LEU A 87 -12.38 2.87 5.71
N HIS A 88 -11.92 2.97 6.96
CA HIS A 88 -12.15 4.18 7.76
C HIS A 88 -11.38 5.39 7.22
N PHE A 89 -10.21 5.15 6.68
CA PHE A 89 -9.38 6.23 6.14
C PHE A 89 -9.82 6.68 4.76
N ALA A 90 -10.25 5.73 3.93
CA ALA A 90 -10.56 5.97 2.52
C ALA A 90 -11.84 6.80 2.36
N LYS A 91 -11.85 7.60 1.29
CA LYS A 91 -12.99 8.47 0.94
C LYS A 91 -13.32 8.29 -0.53
N PRO A 92 -14.56 8.61 -0.94
CA PRO A 92 -14.90 8.60 -2.36
C PRO A 92 -13.91 9.44 -3.17
N GLY A 93 -13.51 8.93 -4.31
CA GLY A 93 -12.51 9.55 -5.16
C GLY A 93 -11.10 9.00 -4.97
N ASP A 94 -10.82 8.38 -3.83
CA ASP A 94 -9.50 7.77 -3.59
C ASP A 94 -9.27 6.60 -4.53
N THR A 95 -8.02 6.44 -4.95
CA THR A 95 -7.59 5.25 -5.69
C THR A 95 -6.71 4.43 -4.78
N VAL A 96 -7.04 3.15 -4.63
CA VAL A 96 -6.41 2.27 -3.65
C VAL A 96 -5.81 1.05 -4.33
N LEU A 97 -4.56 0.77 -4.00
CA LEU A 97 -3.89 -0.49 -4.39
C LEU A 97 -3.81 -1.38 -3.15
N VAL A 98 -4.21 -2.63 -3.30
CA VAL A 98 -4.01 -3.65 -2.27
C VAL A 98 -3.14 -4.74 -2.87
N LYS A 99 -1.98 -5.01 -2.29
CA LYS A 99 -1.07 -6.01 -2.82
C LYS A 99 -0.22 -6.66 -1.74
N ALA A 100 -0.09 -7.98 -1.85
CA ALA A 100 0.81 -8.78 -1.04
C ALA A 100 1.03 -10.12 -1.73
N SER A 101 2.00 -10.88 -1.23
CA SER A 101 2.19 -12.25 -1.72
C SER A 101 0.98 -13.11 -1.40
N ARG A 102 0.75 -14.13 -2.22
CA ARG A 102 -0.33 -15.09 -1.99
C ARG A 102 -0.28 -15.70 -0.59
N GLY A 103 0.92 -15.98 -0.10
CA GLY A 103 1.10 -16.51 1.25
C GLY A 103 0.60 -15.59 2.34
N ALA A 104 0.42 -14.31 2.05
CA ALA A 104 -0.13 -13.32 2.98
C ALA A 104 -1.65 -13.18 2.83
N HIS A 105 -2.27 -13.92 1.92
CA HIS A 105 -3.72 -13.98 1.70
C HIS A 105 -4.37 -12.67 1.27
N PHE A 106 -3.61 -11.80 0.59
CA PHE A 106 -4.16 -10.61 -0.04
C PHE A 106 -4.25 -10.79 -1.55
N GLU A 107 -5.17 -10.11 -2.16
CA GLU A 107 -5.30 -10.08 -3.61
C GLU A 107 -4.68 -8.80 -4.17
N ASN A 108 -4.33 -8.83 -5.45
CA ASN A 108 -3.81 -7.65 -6.15
C ASN A 108 -4.98 -6.86 -6.70
N ILE A 109 -5.31 -5.77 -6.04
CA ILE A 109 -6.46 -4.97 -6.40
C ILE A 109 -6.02 -3.51 -6.56
N VAL A 110 -6.40 -2.91 -7.67
CA VAL A 110 -6.37 -1.45 -7.83
C VAL A 110 -7.80 -1.02 -8.05
N ALA A 111 -8.32 -0.21 -7.15
CA ALA A 111 -9.71 0.20 -7.20
C ALA A 111 -9.84 1.69 -6.93
N GLU A 112 -10.73 2.34 -7.66
CA GLU A 112 -11.13 3.71 -7.39
C GLU A 112 -12.41 3.67 -6.57
N LEU A 113 -12.40 4.36 -5.44
CA LEU A 113 -13.59 4.44 -4.59
C LEU A 113 -14.51 5.53 -5.11
N GLY A 114 -15.72 5.13 -5.46
CA GLY A 114 -16.75 6.07 -5.92
C GLY A 114 -17.54 6.64 -4.75
N ASN A 115 -18.66 7.26 -5.09
CA ASN A 115 -19.59 7.81 -4.07
C ASN A 115 -20.39 6.72 -3.36
N ALA A 116 -20.44 5.53 -3.92
CA ALA A 116 -21.14 4.42 -3.31
C ALA A 116 -20.30 3.85 -2.17
N ASN A 117 -20.96 3.06 -1.31
CA ASN A 117 -20.28 2.41 -0.21
C ASN A 117 -19.14 1.54 -0.75
N PRO A 118 -17.89 1.79 -0.33
CA PRO A 118 -16.75 1.03 -0.82
C PRO A 118 -16.76 -0.45 -0.42
N THR A 119 -17.61 -0.85 0.50
CA THR A 119 -17.71 -2.25 0.93
C THR A 119 -18.53 -3.13 0.00
N LYS A 120 -19.14 -2.57 -0.98
CA LYS A 120 -19.94 -3.34 -1.92
C LYS A 120 -19.13 -4.29 -2.76
#